data_c20fd185e4ed7776d64325a950a21078
#
_entry.id   c20fd185e4ed7776d64325a950a21078
#
_cell.length_a   1.000
_cell.length_b   1.000
_cell.length_c   1.000
_cell.angle_alpha   90.00
_cell.angle_beta   90.00
_cell.angle_gamma   90.00
#
_symmetry.space_group_name_H-M   'P 1'
#
loop_
_entity.id
_entity.type
_entity.pdbx_description
1 polymer ?
#
loop_
_entity_poly.entity_id
_entity_poly.type
_entity_poly.pdbx_seq_one_letter_code
_entity_poly.pdbx_strand_id
1 'polypeptide(L)'
;MDYFKVPYTAYVILIICVVIISFLKLLLSNKLILHTLHKKNYGGNFSIIKASLISLLTEVLVILIPLAFFTLIIMSINHSSVDIVAFLDEFYEMVVGFVLLPGEAGVFPIPTIVVVVFVIMFLTLVNNFTFLRKIDIPERKRNDIAFLTAVINAPWHMFIPYALFIKMIFF
;
A
#
# COMPACT_ATOMS: atom_id res chain seq x y z
N MET A 1 -2.93 18.87 -24.65
CA MET A 1 -1.75 18.07 -24.27
C MET A 1 -2.19 16.62 -24.35
N ASP A 2 -1.74 15.91 -25.39
CA ASP A 2 -2.06 14.49 -25.55
C ASP A 2 -1.29 13.74 -24.46
N TYR A 3 -1.95 13.54 -23.31
CA TYR A 3 -1.42 12.69 -22.25
C TYR A 3 -1.26 11.29 -22.83
N PHE A 4 -0.01 10.89 -22.93
CA PHE A 4 0.54 9.58 -23.24
C PHE A 4 -0.51 8.49 -23.45
N LYS A 5 -0.71 8.07 -24.67
CA LYS A 5 -1.40 6.81 -24.99
C LYS A 5 -0.52 5.63 -24.60
N VAL A 6 -0.17 5.56 -23.30
CA VAL A 6 0.42 4.32 -22.76
C VAL A 6 -0.67 3.26 -22.85
N PRO A 7 -0.43 2.13 -23.50
CA PRO A 7 -1.46 1.11 -23.62
C PRO A 7 -1.91 0.65 -22.23
N TYR A 8 -3.21 0.48 -22.05
CA TYR A 8 -3.83 0.02 -20.78
C TYR A 8 -3.09 -1.18 -20.18
N THR A 9 -2.62 -2.11 -21.03
CA THR A 9 -1.83 -3.28 -20.63
C THR A 9 -0.54 -2.93 -19.88
N ALA A 10 0.11 -1.81 -20.20
CA ALA A 10 1.34 -1.40 -19.53
C ALA A 10 1.09 -0.98 -18.08
N TYR A 11 -0.03 -0.28 -17.81
CA TYR A 11 -0.42 0.07 -16.44
C TYR A 11 -0.79 -1.16 -15.60
N VAL A 12 -1.50 -2.12 -16.20
CA VAL A 12 -1.83 -3.39 -15.54
C VAL A 12 -0.55 -4.15 -15.16
N ILE A 13 0.40 -4.26 -16.09
CA ILE A 13 1.69 -4.91 -15.82
C ILE A 13 2.43 -4.18 -14.70
N LEU A 14 2.45 -2.85 -14.72
CA LEU A 14 3.12 -2.05 -13.69
C LEU A 14 2.47 -2.26 -12.31
N ILE A 15 1.14 -2.27 -12.22
CA ILE A 15 0.42 -2.57 -10.96
C ILE A 15 0.81 -3.96 -10.44
N ILE A 16 0.83 -4.97 -11.31
CA ILE A 16 1.23 -6.33 -10.92
C ILE A 16 2.68 -6.33 -10.40
N CYS A 17 3.59 -5.65 -11.08
CA CYS A 17 4.99 -5.52 -10.65
C CYS A 17 5.09 -4.84 -9.27
N VAL A 18 4.35 -3.75 -9.04
CA VAL A 18 4.32 -3.04 -7.75
C VAL A 18 3.81 -3.96 -6.63
N VAL A 19 2.74 -4.72 -6.88
CA VAL A 19 2.21 -5.68 -5.89
C VAL A 19 3.22 -6.78 -5.57
N ILE A 20 3.90 -7.34 -6.58
CA ILE A 20 4.93 -8.36 -6.39
C ILE A 20 6.11 -7.79 -5.58
N ILE A 21 6.61 -6.62 -5.94
CA ILE A 21 7.72 -5.96 -5.25
C ILE A 21 7.33 -5.65 -3.80
N SER A 22 6.12 -5.14 -3.55
CA SER A 22 5.59 -4.89 -2.21
C SER A 22 5.54 -6.18 -1.39
N PHE A 23 5.05 -7.27 -1.97
CA PHE A 23 5.01 -8.56 -1.28
C PHE A 23 6.40 -9.10 -0.93
N LEU A 24 7.36 -9.03 -1.85
CA LEU A 24 8.75 -9.42 -1.60
C LEU A 24 9.40 -8.57 -0.51
N LYS A 25 9.17 -7.25 -0.52
CA LYS A 25 9.61 -6.33 0.53
C LYS A 25 9.06 -6.78 1.90
N LEU A 26 7.75 -7.07 1.97
CA LEU A 26 7.10 -7.51 3.21
C LEU A 26 7.62 -8.86 3.70
N LEU A 27 7.91 -9.80 2.81
CA LEU A 27 8.55 -11.08 3.16
C LEU A 27 9.92 -10.88 3.78
N LEU A 28 10.76 -10.06 3.15
CA LEU A 28 12.13 -9.81 3.62
C LEU A 28 12.13 -9.07 4.96
N SER A 29 11.32 -8.01 5.10
CA SER A 29 11.24 -7.24 6.34
C SER A 29 10.67 -8.07 7.50
N ASN A 30 9.62 -8.84 7.30
CA ASN A 30 9.05 -9.70 8.33
C ASN A 30 10.01 -10.83 8.73
N LYS A 31 10.79 -11.37 7.78
CA LYS A 31 11.87 -12.33 8.08
C LYS A 31 12.96 -11.71 8.95
N LEU A 32 13.39 -10.49 8.63
CA LEU A 32 14.39 -9.76 9.40
C LEU A 32 13.92 -9.45 10.82
N ILE A 33 12.65 -9.00 10.95
CA ILE A 33 12.03 -8.72 12.25
C ILE A 33 11.96 -9.98 13.09
N LEU A 34 11.49 -11.09 12.52
CA LEU A 34 11.43 -12.38 13.24
C LEU A 34 12.82 -12.83 13.69
N HIS A 35 13.81 -12.75 12.82
CA HIS A 35 15.20 -13.08 13.17
C HIS A 35 15.70 -12.23 14.35
N THR A 36 15.40 -10.92 14.33
CA THR A 36 15.79 -10.01 15.42
C THR A 36 15.08 -10.33 16.73
N LEU A 37 13.81 -10.72 16.68
CA LEU A 37 13.04 -11.13 17.86
C LEU A 37 13.57 -12.43 18.45
N HIS A 38 13.86 -13.43 17.62
CA HIS A 38 14.48 -14.69 18.07
C HIS A 38 15.85 -14.46 18.70
N LYS A 39 16.69 -13.57 18.12
CA LYS A 39 17.98 -13.20 18.72
C LYS A 39 17.84 -12.56 20.10
N LYS A 40 16.68 -11.97 20.42
CA LYS A 40 16.34 -11.40 21.73
C LYS A 40 15.62 -12.41 22.64
N ASN A 41 15.62 -13.70 22.31
CA ASN A 41 14.97 -14.77 23.04
C ASN A 41 13.44 -14.65 23.18
N TYR A 42 12.77 -13.93 22.27
CA TYR A 42 11.33 -13.95 22.19
C TYR A 42 10.87 -15.18 21.40
N GLY A 43 10.27 -16.15 22.08
CA GLY A 43 9.71 -17.35 21.47
C GLY A 43 8.33 -17.10 20.85
N GLY A 44 7.90 -17.99 19.96
CA GLY A 44 6.54 -18.01 19.43
C GLY A 44 6.44 -18.56 18.01
N ASN A 45 5.25 -19.01 17.62
CA ASN A 45 4.94 -19.47 16.26
C ASN A 45 4.47 -18.30 15.39
N PHE A 46 5.33 -17.87 14.49
CA PHE A 46 5.07 -16.77 13.57
C PHE A 46 5.23 -17.23 12.12
N SER A 47 4.15 -17.19 11.36
CA SER A 47 4.19 -17.47 9.94
C SER A 47 4.49 -16.18 9.15
N ILE A 48 5.71 -16.09 8.60
CA ILE A 48 6.17 -14.94 7.81
C ILE A 48 5.27 -14.71 6.60
N ILE A 49 4.90 -15.78 5.89
CA ILE A 49 4.06 -15.70 4.70
C ILE A 49 2.68 -15.14 5.07
N LYS A 50 2.06 -15.68 6.12
CA LYS A 50 0.76 -15.22 6.59
C LYS A 50 0.80 -13.76 7.03
N ALA A 51 1.86 -13.36 7.75
CA ALA A 51 2.07 -11.98 8.16
C ALA A 51 2.19 -11.05 6.96
N SER A 52 2.99 -11.44 5.97
CA SER A 52 3.21 -10.63 4.77
C SER A 52 1.96 -10.50 3.91
N LEU A 53 1.18 -11.58 3.77
CA LEU A 53 -0.11 -11.54 3.05
C LEU A 53 -1.12 -10.63 3.74
N ILE A 54 -1.24 -10.71 5.07
CA ILE A 54 -2.17 -9.84 5.80
C ILE A 54 -1.71 -8.37 5.74
N SER A 55 -0.41 -8.12 5.84
CA SER A 55 0.13 -6.76 5.69
C SER A 55 -0.13 -6.20 4.30
N LEU A 56 0.09 -6.99 3.24
CA LEU A 56 -0.20 -6.60 1.87
C LEU A 56 -1.70 -6.32 1.68
N LEU A 57 -2.56 -7.21 2.16
CA LEU A 57 -4.01 -7.00 2.09
C LEU A 57 -4.43 -5.73 2.82
N THR A 58 -3.86 -5.47 4.00
CA THR A 58 -4.12 -4.23 4.77
C THR A 58 -3.69 -3.00 3.97
N GLU A 59 -2.49 -3.02 3.37
CA GLU A 59 -1.96 -1.94 2.55
C GLU A 59 -2.91 -1.65 1.37
N VAL A 60 -3.31 -2.69 0.63
CA VAL A 60 -4.21 -2.57 -0.52
C VAL A 60 -5.58 -2.03 -0.09
N LEU A 61 -6.19 -2.56 0.96
CA LEU A 61 -7.52 -2.12 1.41
C LEU A 61 -7.52 -0.67 1.92
N VAL A 62 -6.49 -0.28 2.68
CA VAL A 62 -6.37 1.10 3.20
C VAL A 62 -6.17 2.11 2.08
N ILE A 63 -5.62 1.71 0.94
CA ILE A 63 -5.46 2.57 -0.24
C ILE A 63 -6.75 2.56 -1.08
N LEU A 64 -7.28 1.39 -1.42
CA LEU A 64 -8.37 1.28 -2.39
C LEU A 64 -9.73 1.73 -1.81
N ILE A 65 -10.02 1.48 -0.53
CA ILE A 65 -11.32 1.85 0.05
C ILE A 65 -11.54 3.37 0.05
N PRO A 66 -10.62 4.22 0.52
CA PRO A 66 -10.79 5.66 0.42
C PRO A 66 -10.88 6.15 -1.03
N LEU A 67 -10.07 5.60 -1.95
CA LEU A 67 -10.13 5.98 -3.35
C LEU A 67 -11.49 5.67 -3.97
N ALA A 68 -12.05 4.47 -3.72
CA ALA A 68 -13.38 4.11 -4.18
C ALA A 68 -14.46 5.05 -3.61
N PHE A 69 -14.34 5.42 -2.32
CA PHE A 69 -15.26 6.34 -1.69
C PHE A 69 -15.17 7.75 -2.30
N PHE A 70 -13.97 8.26 -2.55
CA PHE A 70 -13.77 9.55 -3.21
C PHE A 70 -14.29 9.54 -4.65
N THR A 71 -14.08 8.47 -5.41
CA THR A 71 -14.66 8.32 -6.76
C THR A 71 -16.18 8.42 -6.71
N LEU A 72 -16.83 7.70 -5.78
CA LEU A 72 -18.28 7.77 -5.61
C LEU A 72 -18.77 9.18 -5.29
N ILE A 73 -18.06 9.91 -4.42
CA ILE A 73 -18.41 11.32 -4.08
C ILE A 73 -18.30 12.20 -5.33
N ILE A 74 -17.19 12.13 -6.06
CA ILE A 74 -16.97 12.95 -7.26
C ILE A 74 -18.04 12.68 -8.31
N MET A 75 -18.36 11.42 -8.56
CA MET A 75 -19.41 11.04 -9.50
C MET A 75 -20.79 11.50 -9.06
N SER A 76 -21.11 11.40 -7.76
CA SER A 76 -22.39 11.87 -7.22
C SER A 76 -22.58 13.38 -7.34
N ILE A 77 -21.48 14.14 -7.38
CA ILE A 77 -21.50 15.59 -7.59
C ILE A 77 -21.66 15.93 -9.07
N ASN A 78 -20.99 15.18 -9.95
CA ASN A 78 -20.87 15.50 -11.37
C ASN A 78 -21.98 14.87 -12.23
N HIS A 79 -22.61 13.79 -11.79
CA HIS A 79 -23.59 13.04 -12.56
C HIS A 79 -24.89 12.83 -11.78
N SER A 80 -26.03 12.93 -12.48
CA SER A 80 -27.35 12.65 -11.91
C SER A 80 -27.62 11.15 -11.65
N SER A 81 -26.84 10.27 -12.28
CA SER A 81 -26.88 8.82 -12.06
C SER A 81 -25.47 8.23 -12.14
N VAL A 82 -25.15 7.37 -11.19
CA VAL A 82 -23.86 6.66 -11.16
C VAL A 82 -24.01 5.37 -11.98
N ASP A 83 -23.35 5.30 -13.13
CA ASP A 83 -23.20 4.07 -13.91
C ASP A 83 -21.96 3.29 -13.43
N ILE A 84 -22.10 1.97 -13.34
CA ILE A 84 -21.00 1.08 -12.89
C ILE A 84 -19.79 1.15 -13.81
N VAL A 85 -20.01 1.25 -15.13
CA VAL A 85 -18.89 1.31 -16.09
C VAL A 85 -18.13 2.61 -15.92
N ALA A 86 -18.82 3.75 -15.85
CA ALA A 86 -18.22 5.04 -15.60
C ALA A 86 -17.50 5.09 -14.24
N PHE A 87 -18.06 4.45 -13.20
CA PHE A 87 -17.40 4.32 -11.92
C PHE A 87 -16.07 3.54 -12.02
N LEU A 88 -16.05 2.43 -12.74
CA LEU A 88 -14.85 1.63 -12.88
C LEU A 88 -13.75 2.37 -13.65
N ASP A 89 -14.11 3.14 -14.66
CA ASP A 89 -13.16 3.95 -15.44
C ASP A 89 -12.57 5.07 -14.58
N GLU A 90 -13.40 5.86 -13.93
CA GLU A 90 -12.98 6.93 -13.01
C GLU A 90 -12.13 6.40 -11.85
N PHE A 91 -12.55 5.27 -11.26
CA PHE A 91 -11.81 4.62 -10.18
C PHE A 91 -10.45 4.12 -10.64
N TYR A 92 -10.39 3.53 -11.84
CA TYR A 92 -9.13 3.11 -12.44
C TYR A 92 -8.18 4.29 -12.66
N GLU A 93 -8.67 5.40 -13.22
CA GLU A 93 -7.86 6.62 -13.42
C GLU A 93 -7.35 7.17 -12.09
N MET A 94 -8.19 7.17 -11.04
CA MET A 94 -7.75 7.56 -9.71
C MET A 94 -6.67 6.65 -9.14
N VAL A 95 -6.81 5.32 -9.28
CA VAL A 95 -5.80 4.36 -8.82
C VAL A 95 -4.49 4.56 -9.57
N VAL A 96 -4.53 4.70 -10.89
CA VAL A 96 -3.34 4.96 -11.71
C VAL A 96 -2.70 6.29 -11.32
N GLY A 97 -3.47 7.36 -11.25
CA GLY A 97 -2.98 8.69 -10.89
C GLY A 97 -2.37 8.73 -9.49
N PHE A 98 -3.02 8.12 -8.52
CA PHE A 98 -2.60 8.18 -7.14
C PHE A 98 -1.45 7.22 -6.79
N VAL A 99 -1.50 5.99 -7.33
CA VAL A 99 -0.53 4.93 -6.97
C VAL A 99 0.70 4.98 -7.87
N LEU A 100 0.52 5.26 -9.18
CA LEU A 100 1.59 5.17 -10.17
C LEU A 100 2.17 6.51 -10.59
N LEU A 101 1.39 7.60 -10.52
CA LEU A 101 1.79 8.92 -11.01
C LEU A 101 1.65 10.02 -9.94
N PRO A 102 2.07 9.82 -8.70
CA PRO A 102 1.82 10.77 -7.60
C PRO A 102 2.43 12.16 -7.83
N GLY A 103 3.32 12.32 -8.81
CA GLY A 103 3.98 13.59 -9.12
C GLY A 103 3.50 14.29 -10.39
N GLU A 104 2.86 13.57 -11.32
CA GLU A 104 2.43 14.17 -12.61
C GLU A 104 0.97 14.66 -12.61
N ALA A 105 0.12 14.08 -11.78
CA ALA A 105 -1.29 14.48 -11.66
C ALA A 105 -1.49 15.79 -10.89
N GLY A 106 -0.41 16.54 -10.58
CA GLY A 106 -0.50 17.72 -9.72
C GLY A 106 -0.97 17.40 -8.29
N VAL A 107 -1.07 16.13 -7.96
CA VAL A 107 -1.42 15.68 -6.62
C VAL A 107 -0.21 15.92 -5.72
N PHE A 108 -0.34 16.91 -4.87
CA PHE A 108 0.69 17.28 -3.90
C PHE A 108 1.12 16.06 -3.07
N PRO A 109 2.35 16.02 -2.56
CA PRO A 109 2.84 14.93 -1.71
C PRO A 109 2.00 14.75 -0.43
N ILE A 110 1.21 15.74 -0.04
CA ILE A 110 0.37 15.71 1.16
C ILE A 110 -0.62 14.54 1.17
N PRO A 111 -1.45 14.28 0.14
CA PRO A 111 -2.34 13.11 0.14
C PRO A 111 -1.59 11.79 0.27
N THR A 112 -0.45 11.64 -0.39
CA THR A 112 0.39 10.45 -0.29
C THR A 112 0.92 10.25 1.14
N ILE A 113 1.38 11.32 1.79
CA ILE A 113 1.82 11.27 3.19
C ILE A 113 0.67 10.84 4.10
N VAL A 114 -0.52 11.43 3.92
CA VAL A 114 -1.71 11.07 4.71
C VAL A 114 -2.04 9.59 4.55
N VAL A 115 -2.06 9.05 3.33
CA VAL A 115 -2.31 7.64 3.10
C VAL A 115 -1.25 6.75 3.74
N VAL A 116 0.04 7.08 3.61
CA VAL A 116 1.12 6.31 4.24
C VAL A 116 0.97 6.31 5.75
N VAL A 117 0.61 7.44 6.37
CA VAL A 117 0.33 7.52 7.82
C VAL A 117 -0.83 6.60 8.21
N PHE A 118 -1.95 6.63 7.46
CA PHE A 118 -3.07 5.72 7.69
C PHE A 118 -2.66 4.25 7.57
N VAL A 119 -1.89 3.89 6.54
CA VAL A 119 -1.36 2.53 6.38
C VAL A 119 -0.51 2.13 7.57
N ILE A 120 0.39 3.00 8.05
CA ILE A 120 1.20 2.73 9.25
C ILE A 120 0.31 2.49 10.48
N MET A 121 -0.72 3.31 10.69
CA MET A 121 -1.66 3.13 11.82
C MET A 121 -2.37 1.78 11.75
N PHE A 122 -2.95 1.44 10.59
CA PHE A 122 -3.65 0.16 10.41
C PHE A 122 -2.70 -1.04 10.50
N LEU A 123 -1.51 -0.96 9.91
CA LEU A 123 -0.49 -2.02 10.04
C LEU A 123 -0.04 -2.19 11.48
N THR A 124 0.08 -1.11 12.25
CA THR A 124 0.41 -1.19 13.68
C THR A 124 -0.64 -1.98 14.44
N LEU A 125 -1.92 -1.69 14.22
CA LEU A 125 -3.02 -2.42 14.83
C LEU A 125 -3.00 -3.90 14.40
N VAL A 126 -2.93 -4.16 13.10
CA VAL A 126 -2.91 -5.53 12.56
C VAL A 126 -1.74 -6.34 13.10
N ASN A 127 -0.53 -5.77 13.11
CA ASN A 127 0.66 -6.44 13.64
C ASN A 127 0.51 -6.77 15.12
N ASN A 128 -0.01 -5.82 15.92
CA ASN A 128 -0.19 -6.01 17.35
C ASN A 128 -1.20 -7.15 17.65
N PHE A 129 -2.36 -7.13 16.96
CA PHE A 129 -3.44 -8.07 17.26
C PHE A 129 -3.26 -9.44 16.59
N THR A 130 -2.58 -9.54 15.46
CA THR A 130 -2.50 -10.79 14.68
C THR A 130 -1.20 -11.56 14.89
N PHE A 131 -0.05 -10.88 14.87
CA PHE A 131 1.24 -11.55 14.84
C PHE A 131 1.97 -11.48 16.16
N LEU A 132 2.13 -10.27 16.70
CA LEU A 132 2.96 -10.06 17.87
C LEU A 132 2.29 -10.59 19.14
N ARG A 133 0.97 -10.73 19.14
CA ARG A 133 0.23 -11.37 20.25
C ARG A 133 0.58 -12.85 20.42
N LYS A 134 1.10 -13.50 19.37
CA LYS A 134 1.50 -14.92 19.38
C LYS A 134 2.96 -15.12 19.80
N ILE A 135 3.68 -14.04 20.00
CA ILE A 135 5.07 -14.04 20.43
C ILE A 135 5.09 -13.61 21.90
N ASP A 136 5.91 -14.26 22.69
CA ASP A 136 6.05 -13.95 24.12
C ASP A 136 6.87 -12.66 24.32
N ILE A 137 6.22 -11.52 24.03
CA ILE A 137 6.77 -10.16 24.17
C ILE A 137 5.99 -9.43 25.24
N PRO A 138 6.68 -8.75 26.19
CA PRO A 138 6.03 -7.87 27.16
C PRO A 138 5.17 -6.82 26.46
N GLU A 139 3.94 -6.60 26.96
CA GLU A 139 2.93 -5.75 26.32
C GLU A 139 3.44 -4.35 25.95
N ARG A 140 4.17 -3.73 26.86
CA ARG A 140 4.75 -2.39 26.63
C ARG A 140 5.68 -2.36 25.40
N LYS A 141 6.48 -3.41 25.19
CA LYS A 141 7.40 -3.52 24.05
C LYS A 141 6.69 -3.97 22.76
N ARG A 142 5.56 -4.66 22.90
CA ARG A 142 4.80 -5.16 21.76
C ARG A 142 4.29 -4.02 20.88
N ASN A 143 3.77 -2.95 21.48
CA ASN A 143 3.30 -1.78 20.74
C ASN A 143 4.44 -1.07 19.98
N ASP A 144 5.59 -0.90 20.62
CA ASP A 144 6.76 -0.29 19.97
C ASP A 144 7.24 -1.11 18.78
N ILE A 145 7.28 -2.45 18.94
CA ILE A 145 7.67 -3.38 17.87
C ILE A 145 6.62 -3.37 16.76
N ALA A 146 5.32 -3.33 17.09
CA ALA A 146 4.24 -3.26 16.12
C ALA A 146 4.35 -1.98 15.27
N PHE A 147 4.58 -0.85 15.91
CA PHE A 147 4.76 0.44 15.22
C PHE A 147 6.01 0.43 14.33
N LEU A 148 7.16 0.01 14.86
CA LEU A 148 8.39 -0.06 14.08
C LEU A 148 8.25 -1.00 12.87
N THR A 149 7.60 -2.15 13.06
CA THR A 149 7.29 -3.10 11.98
C THR A 149 6.39 -2.45 10.93
N ALA A 150 5.38 -1.70 11.35
CA ALA A 150 4.47 -1.00 10.45
C ALA A 150 5.19 0.09 9.64
N VAL A 151 6.08 0.85 10.28
CA VAL A 151 6.90 1.86 9.61
C VAL A 151 7.82 1.22 8.55
N ILE A 152 8.50 0.12 8.87
CA ILE A 152 9.37 -0.59 7.91
C ILE A 152 8.54 -1.15 6.75
N ASN A 153 7.36 -1.67 7.04
CA ASN A 153 6.46 -2.28 6.06
C ASN A 153 5.60 -1.27 5.27
N ALA A 154 5.62 0.00 5.63
CA ALA A 154 4.81 1.02 4.95
C ALA A 154 5.11 1.10 3.45
N PRO A 155 4.15 1.57 2.63
CA PRO A 155 4.28 1.63 1.17
C PRO A 155 5.19 2.77 0.69
N TRP A 156 6.44 2.78 1.11
CA TRP A 156 7.43 3.80 0.74
C TRP A 156 7.66 3.91 -0.77
N HIS A 157 7.32 2.86 -1.53
CA HIS A 157 7.36 2.87 -2.98
C HIS A 157 6.41 3.92 -3.60
N MET A 158 5.37 4.37 -2.89
CA MET A 158 4.47 5.43 -3.36
C MET A 158 5.17 6.79 -3.52
N PHE A 159 6.35 6.96 -2.92
CA PHE A 159 7.17 8.16 -3.12
C PHE A 159 8.13 8.05 -4.32
N ILE A 160 8.17 6.88 -4.99
CA ILE A 160 9.01 6.69 -6.18
C ILE A 160 8.26 7.26 -7.39
N PRO A 161 8.86 8.17 -8.16
CA PRO A 161 8.24 8.74 -9.36
C PRO A 161 8.24 7.72 -10.51
N TYR A 162 7.31 6.77 -10.49
CA TYR A 162 7.18 5.72 -11.53
C TYR A 162 7.02 6.29 -12.95
N ALA A 163 6.46 7.49 -13.07
CA ALA A 163 6.38 8.22 -14.33
C ALA A 163 7.74 8.38 -15.03
N LEU A 164 8.82 8.59 -14.26
CA LEU A 164 10.17 8.64 -14.83
C LEU A 164 10.59 7.30 -15.42
N PHE A 165 10.26 6.19 -14.77
CA PHE A 165 10.57 4.86 -15.29
C PHE A 165 9.74 4.52 -16.52
N ILE A 166 8.47 4.92 -16.57
CA ILE A 166 7.61 4.74 -17.74
C ILE A 166 8.21 5.51 -18.92
N LYS A 167 8.62 6.77 -18.72
CA LYS A 167 9.27 7.57 -19.75
C LYS A 167 10.57 6.94 -20.27
N MET A 168 11.39 6.37 -19.38
CA MET A 168 12.65 5.74 -19.77
C MET A 168 12.48 4.43 -20.55
N ILE A 169 11.36 3.71 -20.33
CA ILE A 169 11.12 2.40 -20.95
C ILE A 169 10.36 2.52 -22.28
N PHE A 170 9.46 3.50 -22.40
CA PHE A 170 8.51 3.58 -23.50
C PHE A 170 8.76 4.77 -24.46
N PHE A 171 9.66 5.68 -24.11
CA PHE A 171 10.00 6.88 -24.89
C PHE A 171 11.52 7.16 -24.90
#